data_0f6645406682271e286f7aa70facc9f4
#
_entry.id   0f6645406682271e286f7aa70facc9f4
#
_cell.length_a   1.000
_cell.length_b   1.000
_cell.length_c   1.000
_cell.angle_alpha   90.00
_cell.angle_beta   90.00
_cell.angle_gamma   90.00
#
_symmetry.space_group_name_H-M   'P 1'
#
loop_
_entity.id
_entity.type
_entity.pdbx_description
1 polymer ?
#
loop_
_entity_poly.entity_id
_entity_poly.type
_entity_poly.pdbx_seq_one_letter_code
_entity_poly.pdbx_strand_id
1 'polypeptide(L)'
;MAFQILLNLFIAFVWMFLKVSYDPATFIIGYLIGLVLIYLMHKSFAARFYLSSIWAVIYLILLFLKELIVANFSVLKIVLKPNMDFQPGIFAYKTILEKDWEITLLSNLITLTPGTLVVDVHEENNEKILYIHAIHVPDVDDAIEGIKSSFEKAILEVSR
;
A
#
# COMPACT_ATOMS: atom_id res chain seq x y z
N MET A 1 -15.76 5.30 0.66
CA MET A 1 -15.49 4.35 -0.44
C MET A 1 -16.67 3.42 -0.71
N ALA A 2 -17.07 2.55 0.23
CA ALA A 2 -18.16 1.58 0.02
C ALA A 2 -19.47 2.22 -0.51
N PHE A 3 -19.86 3.36 0.04
CA PHE A 3 -21.05 4.10 -0.42
C PHE A 3 -20.94 4.55 -1.89
N GLN A 4 -19.78 5.05 -2.32
CA GLN A 4 -19.58 5.48 -3.72
C GLN A 4 -19.64 4.31 -4.70
N ILE A 5 -19.08 3.15 -4.31
CA ILE A 5 -19.14 1.92 -5.13
C ILE A 5 -20.58 1.43 -5.23
N LEU A 6 -21.30 1.40 -4.11
CA LEU A 6 -22.69 0.97 -4.08
C LEU A 6 -23.58 1.90 -4.93
N LEU A 7 -23.36 3.22 -4.82
CA LEU A 7 -24.05 4.22 -5.61
C LEU A 7 -23.76 4.05 -7.12
N ASN A 8 -22.51 3.74 -7.48
CA ASN A 8 -22.14 3.50 -8.87
C ASN A 8 -22.84 2.25 -9.45
N LEU A 9 -22.86 1.17 -8.67
CA LEU A 9 -23.61 -0.03 -9.04
C LEU A 9 -25.10 0.26 -9.18
N PHE A 10 -25.67 1.02 -8.27
CA PHE A 10 -27.08 1.42 -8.35
C PHE A 10 -27.37 2.19 -9.64
N ILE A 11 -26.52 3.17 -9.98
CA ILE A 11 -26.66 3.94 -11.23
C ILE A 11 -26.56 3.02 -12.46
N ALA A 12 -25.64 2.05 -12.44
CA ALA A 12 -25.50 1.09 -13.53
C ALA A 12 -26.78 0.25 -13.72
N PHE A 13 -27.38 -0.24 -12.63
CA PHE A 13 -28.64 -0.97 -12.69
C PHE A 13 -29.81 -0.08 -13.14
N VAL A 14 -29.92 1.15 -12.64
CA VAL A 14 -30.94 2.13 -13.12
C VAL A 14 -30.79 2.35 -14.60
N TRP A 15 -29.57 2.48 -15.12
CA TRP A 15 -29.34 2.62 -16.56
C TRP A 15 -29.85 1.42 -17.37
N MET A 16 -29.56 0.18 -16.89
CA MET A 16 -30.07 -1.04 -17.53
C MET A 16 -31.61 -1.04 -17.57
N PHE A 17 -32.23 -0.66 -16.46
CA PHE A 17 -33.69 -0.56 -16.36
C PHE A 17 -34.27 0.46 -17.36
N LEU A 18 -33.66 1.64 -17.45
CA LEU A 18 -34.11 2.70 -18.38
C LEU A 18 -33.94 2.30 -19.85
N LYS A 19 -32.89 1.51 -20.15
CA LYS A 19 -32.65 1.00 -21.52
C LYS A 19 -33.44 -0.26 -21.84
N VAL A 20 -34.09 -0.87 -20.83
CA VAL A 20 -34.81 -2.15 -20.97
C VAL A 20 -33.90 -3.22 -21.59
N SER A 21 -32.59 -3.18 -21.26
CA SER A 21 -31.59 -4.08 -21.78
C SER A 21 -30.69 -4.57 -20.65
N TYR A 22 -30.59 -5.90 -20.49
CA TYR A 22 -29.87 -6.56 -19.39
C TYR A 22 -28.60 -7.25 -19.89
N ASP A 23 -27.97 -6.69 -20.92
CA ASP A 23 -26.70 -7.19 -21.43
C ASP A 23 -25.49 -6.59 -20.71
N PRO A 24 -24.33 -7.28 -20.74
CA PRO A 24 -23.11 -6.79 -20.11
C PRO A 24 -22.63 -5.44 -20.65
N ALA A 25 -22.85 -5.13 -21.92
CA ALA A 25 -22.42 -3.88 -22.53
C ALA A 25 -23.22 -2.70 -21.95
N THR A 26 -24.54 -2.85 -21.79
CA THR A 26 -25.41 -1.84 -21.17
C THR A 26 -25.01 -1.60 -19.70
N PHE A 27 -24.64 -2.66 -18.96
CA PHE A 27 -24.14 -2.52 -17.59
C PHE A 27 -22.84 -1.71 -17.56
N ILE A 28 -21.87 -2.02 -18.42
CA ILE A 28 -20.58 -1.30 -18.49
C ILE A 28 -20.80 0.18 -18.81
N ILE A 29 -21.69 0.49 -19.76
CA ILE A 29 -22.03 1.88 -20.10
C ILE A 29 -22.64 2.60 -18.88
N GLY A 30 -23.60 1.98 -18.21
CA GLY A 30 -24.21 2.52 -17.00
C GLY A 30 -23.18 2.75 -15.87
N TYR A 31 -22.24 1.80 -15.70
CA TYR A 31 -21.17 1.92 -14.72
C TYR A 31 -20.22 3.10 -15.04
N LEU A 32 -19.86 3.29 -16.31
CA LEU A 32 -19.04 4.43 -16.74
C LEU A 32 -19.78 5.77 -16.56
N ILE A 33 -21.06 5.83 -16.85
CA ILE A 33 -21.90 7.02 -16.60
C ILE A 33 -21.91 7.33 -15.10
N GLY A 34 -22.16 6.33 -14.25
CA GLY A 34 -22.13 6.48 -12.80
C GLY A 34 -20.77 6.95 -12.27
N LEU A 35 -19.69 6.43 -12.84
CA LEU A 35 -18.32 6.85 -12.50
C LEU A 35 -18.09 8.33 -12.80
N VAL A 36 -18.51 8.80 -13.97
CA VAL A 36 -18.43 10.23 -14.36
C VAL A 36 -19.26 11.10 -13.43
N LEU A 37 -20.49 10.70 -13.12
CA LEU A 37 -21.37 11.44 -12.21
C LEU A 37 -20.77 11.55 -10.79
N ILE A 38 -20.27 10.46 -10.24
CA ILE A 38 -19.62 10.45 -8.94
C ILE A 38 -18.33 11.30 -8.95
N TYR A 39 -17.59 11.26 -10.05
CA TYR A 39 -16.41 12.11 -10.21
C TYR A 39 -16.78 13.61 -10.24
N LEU A 40 -17.81 14.00 -10.95
CA LEU A 40 -18.28 15.39 -10.97
C LEU A 40 -18.78 15.84 -9.58
N MET A 41 -19.38 14.92 -8.84
CA MET A 41 -19.90 15.18 -7.49
C MET A 41 -18.88 14.91 -6.38
N HIS A 42 -17.63 14.57 -6.68
CA HIS A 42 -16.64 14.14 -5.67
C HIS A 42 -16.43 15.17 -4.55
N LYS A 43 -16.55 16.46 -4.86
CA LYS A 43 -16.47 17.57 -3.87
C LYS A 43 -17.61 17.57 -2.85
N SER A 44 -18.74 16.96 -3.17
CA SER A 44 -19.91 16.84 -2.28
C SER A 44 -19.80 15.63 -1.33
N PHE A 45 -18.86 14.73 -1.57
CA PHE A 45 -18.61 13.59 -0.69
C PHE A 45 -17.49 13.93 0.29
N ALA A 46 -17.70 13.63 1.57
CA ALA A 46 -16.69 13.77 2.61
C ALA A 46 -15.49 12.81 2.43
N ALA A 47 -15.62 11.81 1.57
CA ALA A 47 -14.61 10.79 1.32
C ALA A 47 -13.95 10.97 -0.06
N ARG A 48 -12.67 10.64 -0.13
CA ARG A 48 -11.89 10.61 -1.37
C ARG A 48 -12.59 9.79 -2.46
N PHE A 49 -12.37 10.13 -3.73
CA PHE A 49 -12.92 9.38 -4.86
C PHE A 49 -12.39 7.94 -4.86
N TYR A 50 -13.26 6.95 -4.90
CA TYR A 50 -12.89 5.55 -4.68
C TYR A 50 -11.88 5.01 -5.69
N LEU A 51 -11.85 5.54 -6.91
CA LEU A 51 -10.89 5.11 -7.94
C LEU A 51 -9.45 5.49 -7.58
N SER A 52 -9.25 6.65 -6.92
CA SER A 52 -7.93 7.06 -6.45
C SER A 52 -7.37 6.11 -5.37
N SER A 53 -8.25 5.60 -4.52
CA SER A 53 -7.86 4.62 -3.50
C SER A 53 -7.56 3.24 -4.10
N ILE A 54 -8.32 2.82 -5.11
CA ILE A 54 -8.01 1.58 -5.85
C ILE A 54 -6.64 1.73 -6.53
N TRP A 55 -6.34 2.87 -7.14
CA TRP A 55 -5.05 3.14 -7.76
C TRP A 55 -3.91 3.11 -6.74
N ALA A 56 -4.12 3.70 -5.56
CA ALA A 56 -3.13 3.66 -4.47
C ALA A 56 -2.83 2.22 -4.02
N VAL A 57 -3.86 1.37 -3.90
CA VAL A 57 -3.67 -0.06 -3.58
C VAL A 57 -2.88 -0.78 -4.68
N ILE A 58 -3.22 -0.55 -5.96
CA ILE A 58 -2.49 -1.14 -7.09
C ILE A 58 -1.03 -0.68 -7.07
N TYR A 59 -0.79 0.61 -6.84
CA TYR A 59 0.55 1.16 -6.73
C TYR A 59 1.35 0.52 -5.58
N LEU A 60 0.73 0.34 -4.41
CA LEU A 60 1.35 -0.33 -3.26
C LEU A 60 1.75 -1.77 -3.60
N ILE A 61 0.89 -2.52 -4.29
CA ILE A 61 1.18 -3.89 -4.73
C ILE A 61 2.37 -3.91 -5.71
N LEU A 62 2.37 -3.02 -6.69
CA LEU A 62 3.46 -2.93 -7.68
C LEU A 62 4.79 -2.51 -7.02
N LEU A 63 4.73 -1.57 -6.08
CA LEU A 63 5.87 -1.17 -5.27
C LEU A 63 6.43 -2.36 -4.49
N PHE A 64 5.57 -3.10 -3.78
CA PHE A 64 5.97 -4.30 -3.05
C PHE A 64 6.65 -5.33 -3.96
N LEU A 65 6.08 -5.62 -5.12
CA LEU A 65 6.68 -6.56 -6.08
C LEU A 65 8.05 -6.08 -6.57
N LYS A 66 8.20 -4.80 -6.82
CA LYS A 66 9.49 -4.20 -7.19
C LYS A 66 10.52 -4.39 -6.07
N GLU A 67 10.18 -4.01 -4.84
CA GLU A 67 11.08 -4.12 -3.69
C GLU A 67 11.42 -5.59 -3.39
N LEU A 68 10.46 -6.50 -3.52
CA LEU A 68 10.69 -7.94 -3.39
C LEU A 68 11.74 -8.45 -4.39
N ILE A 69 11.64 -8.04 -5.67
CA ILE A 69 12.60 -8.43 -6.70
C ILE A 69 13.99 -7.86 -6.38
N VAL A 70 14.08 -6.57 -6.05
CA VAL A 70 15.34 -5.90 -5.72
C VAL A 70 16.01 -6.56 -4.51
N ALA A 71 15.24 -6.83 -3.44
CA ALA A 71 15.74 -7.48 -2.24
C ALA A 71 16.25 -8.92 -2.51
N ASN A 72 15.54 -9.70 -3.33
CA ASN A 72 16.00 -11.02 -3.73
C ASN A 72 17.36 -10.97 -4.44
N PHE A 73 17.54 -10.05 -5.39
CA PHE A 73 18.83 -9.86 -6.06
C PHE A 73 19.94 -9.39 -5.12
N SER A 74 19.62 -8.56 -4.14
CA SER A 74 20.58 -8.09 -3.13
C SER A 74 21.05 -9.23 -2.25
N VAL A 75 20.13 -10.05 -1.72
CA VAL A 75 20.48 -11.23 -0.93
C VAL A 75 21.25 -12.24 -1.77
N LEU A 76 20.85 -12.49 -3.01
CA LEU A 76 21.56 -13.38 -3.92
C LEU A 76 23.01 -12.93 -4.14
N LYS A 77 23.25 -11.62 -4.33
CA LYS A 77 24.60 -11.06 -4.45
C LYS A 77 25.45 -11.31 -3.20
N ILE A 78 24.84 -11.18 -2.00
CA ILE A 78 25.54 -11.44 -0.73
C ILE A 78 25.93 -12.92 -0.63
N VAL A 79 25.00 -13.83 -0.92
CA VAL A 79 25.21 -15.29 -0.82
C VAL A 79 26.23 -15.81 -1.85
N LEU A 80 26.27 -15.24 -3.04
CA LEU A 80 27.20 -15.64 -4.11
C LEU A 80 28.61 -15.06 -3.96
N LYS A 81 28.83 -14.11 -3.05
CA LYS A 81 30.19 -13.60 -2.79
C LYS A 81 31.04 -14.65 -2.10
N PRO A 82 32.30 -14.84 -2.52
CA PRO A 82 33.22 -15.77 -1.85
C PRO A 82 33.48 -15.43 -0.37
N ASN A 83 33.50 -14.15 -0.05
CA ASN A 83 33.55 -13.64 1.31
C ASN A 83 32.18 -13.06 1.67
N MET A 84 31.52 -13.68 2.63
CA MET A 84 30.24 -13.20 3.16
C MET A 84 30.48 -11.96 4.02
N ASP A 85 30.56 -10.81 3.39
CA ASP A 85 30.67 -9.51 4.06
C ASP A 85 29.25 -8.93 4.21
N PHE A 86 28.58 -9.37 5.28
CA PHE A 86 27.30 -8.79 5.68
C PHE A 86 27.42 -8.20 7.08
N GLN A 87 26.73 -7.10 7.29
CA GLN A 87 26.68 -6.37 8.56
C GLN A 87 25.25 -6.43 9.10
N PRO A 88 24.91 -7.51 9.85
CA PRO A 88 23.59 -7.64 10.42
C PRO A 88 23.41 -6.63 11.54
N GLY A 89 22.22 -6.09 11.66
CA GLY A 89 21.90 -5.13 12.70
C GLY A 89 20.43 -5.10 13.04
N ILE A 90 20.13 -4.51 14.20
CA ILE A 90 18.78 -4.16 14.61
C ILE A 90 18.75 -2.64 14.79
N PHE A 91 17.77 -1.99 14.17
CA PHE A 91 17.58 -0.56 14.31
C PHE A 91 16.12 -0.23 14.65
N ALA A 92 15.93 0.91 15.29
CA ALA A 92 14.61 1.42 15.62
C ALA A 92 14.12 2.32 14.49
N TYR A 93 12.92 2.05 13.99
CA TYR A 93 12.23 2.84 12.99
C TYR A 93 10.99 3.51 13.61
N LYS A 94 11.02 4.83 13.73
CA LYS A 94 9.87 5.60 14.19
C LYS A 94 8.95 5.92 13.02
N THR A 95 7.74 5.33 13.04
CA THR A 95 6.74 5.54 11.98
C THR A 95 5.80 6.70 12.31
N ILE A 96 5.29 7.35 11.26
CA ILE A 96 4.21 8.35 11.33
C ILE A 96 2.82 7.74 11.12
N LEU A 97 2.74 6.41 10.95
CA LEU A 97 1.49 5.68 10.85
C LEU A 97 0.83 5.58 12.23
N GLU A 98 -0.48 5.81 12.28
CA GLU A 98 -1.21 5.86 13.54
C GLU A 98 -2.11 4.64 13.76
N LYS A 99 -2.72 4.12 12.66
CA LYS A 99 -3.70 3.05 12.75
C LYS A 99 -3.02 1.68 12.82
N ASP A 100 -3.54 0.79 13.64
CA ASP A 100 -2.97 -0.54 13.84
C ASP A 100 -2.86 -1.35 12.55
N TRP A 101 -3.84 -1.24 11.64
CA TRP A 101 -3.77 -1.92 10.35
C TRP A 101 -2.65 -1.38 9.44
N GLU A 102 -2.36 -0.07 9.50
CA GLU A 102 -1.26 0.55 8.74
C GLU A 102 0.09 0.00 9.21
N ILE A 103 0.27 -0.08 10.53
CA ILE A 103 1.48 -0.60 11.16
C ILE A 103 1.65 -2.08 10.88
N THR A 104 0.56 -2.85 11.00
CA THR A 104 0.57 -4.28 10.66
C THR A 104 0.94 -4.48 9.19
N LEU A 105 0.40 -3.67 8.30
CA LEU A 105 0.71 -3.74 6.87
C LEU A 105 2.17 -3.38 6.61
N LEU A 106 2.70 -2.30 7.22
CA LEU A 106 4.10 -1.92 7.11
C LEU A 106 5.03 -3.03 7.61
N SER A 107 4.74 -3.57 8.79
CA SER A 107 5.51 -4.67 9.40
C SER A 107 5.56 -5.91 8.50
N ASN A 108 4.42 -6.26 7.90
CA ASN A 108 4.34 -7.38 6.96
C ASN A 108 5.12 -7.11 5.67
N LEU A 109 5.01 -5.92 5.10
CA LEU A 109 5.74 -5.55 3.88
C LEU A 109 7.25 -5.60 4.10
N ILE A 110 7.73 -5.08 5.23
CA ILE A 110 9.15 -5.15 5.62
C ILE A 110 9.59 -6.61 5.79
N THR A 111 8.82 -7.41 6.52
CA THR A 111 9.18 -8.81 6.81
C THR A 111 9.11 -9.71 5.57
N LEU A 112 8.24 -9.41 4.62
CA LEU A 112 8.12 -10.16 3.36
C LEU A 112 9.26 -9.83 2.37
N THR A 113 9.99 -8.73 2.58
CA THR A 113 11.19 -8.46 1.79
C THR A 113 12.37 -9.28 2.32
N PRO A 114 13.07 -10.06 1.46
CA PRO A 114 14.18 -10.90 1.90
C PRO A 114 15.29 -10.10 2.59
N GLY A 115 15.70 -10.58 3.76
CA GLY A 115 16.79 -9.97 4.53
C GLY A 115 16.34 -9.00 5.61
N THR A 116 15.05 -8.77 5.78
CA THR A 116 14.51 -7.92 6.85
C THR A 116 13.41 -8.62 7.65
N LEU A 117 13.28 -8.27 8.93
CA LEU A 117 12.29 -8.80 9.85
C LEU A 117 11.93 -7.75 10.89
N VAL A 118 10.67 -7.46 11.07
CA VAL A 118 10.19 -6.69 12.21
C VAL A 118 10.15 -7.59 13.44
N VAL A 119 10.98 -7.28 14.42
CA VAL A 119 11.18 -8.09 15.63
C VAL A 119 10.18 -7.72 16.71
N ASP A 120 9.89 -6.43 16.82
CA ASP A 120 8.97 -5.88 17.83
C ASP A 120 8.34 -4.58 17.35
N VAL A 121 7.15 -4.29 17.88
CA VAL A 121 6.44 -3.01 17.67
C VAL A 121 6.11 -2.45 19.05
N HIS A 122 6.73 -1.35 19.41
CA HIS A 122 6.57 -0.70 20.70
C HIS A 122 5.82 0.63 20.56
N GLU A 123 4.94 0.91 21.49
CA GLU A 123 4.25 2.20 21.59
C GLU A 123 4.70 2.93 22.86
N GLU A 124 5.35 4.06 22.68
CA GLU A 124 5.82 4.91 23.76
C GLU A 124 5.44 6.37 23.48
N ASN A 125 4.81 7.02 24.47
CA ASN A 125 4.40 8.43 24.37
C ASN A 125 3.56 8.76 23.12
N ASN A 126 2.68 7.86 22.71
CA ASN A 126 1.87 7.96 21.48
C ASN A 126 2.70 7.93 20.18
N GLU A 127 3.95 7.48 20.25
CA GLU A 127 4.82 7.24 19.11
C GLU A 127 4.98 5.74 18.91
N LYS A 128 4.90 5.29 17.66
CA LYS A 128 5.03 3.87 17.32
C LYS A 128 6.40 3.61 16.72
N ILE A 129 7.13 2.71 17.34
CA ILE A 129 8.52 2.37 17.01
C ILE A 129 8.57 0.90 16.60
N LEU A 130 9.06 0.62 15.41
CA LEU A 130 9.31 -0.72 14.92
C LEU A 130 10.80 -1.05 15.09
N TYR A 131 11.11 -2.16 15.76
CA TYR A 131 12.48 -2.70 15.81
C TYR A 131 12.67 -3.66 14.63
N ILE A 132 13.56 -3.29 13.73
CA ILE A 132 13.78 -4.01 12.47
C ILE A 132 15.16 -4.65 12.49
N HIS A 133 15.19 -5.97 12.34
CA HIS A 133 16.42 -6.71 12.05
C HIS A 133 16.66 -6.73 10.54
N ALA A 134 17.89 -6.42 10.12
CA ALA A 134 18.33 -6.55 8.74
C ALA A 134 19.61 -7.37 8.64
N ILE A 135 19.71 -8.22 7.62
CA ILE A 135 20.89 -9.06 7.37
C ILE A 135 22.10 -8.23 6.94
N HIS A 136 21.85 -7.07 6.36
CA HIS A 136 22.89 -6.14 5.92
C HIS A 136 22.37 -4.70 6.01
N VAL A 137 22.93 -3.94 6.94
CA VAL A 137 22.58 -2.53 7.17
C VAL A 137 23.87 -1.73 7.42
N PRO A 138 24.60 -1.40 6.36
CA PRO A 138 25.83 -0.62 6.48
C PRO A 138 25.56 0.80 6.95
N ASP A 139 24.40 1.36 6.58
CA ASP A 139 23.93 2.67 6.99
C ASP A 139 22.47 2.57 7.44
N VAL A 140 22.21 2.96 8.69
CA VAL A 140 20.88 2.91 9.30
C VAL A 140 19.99 4.04 8.75
N ASP A 141 20.56 5.21 8.51
CA ASP A 141 19.80 6.38 8.03
C ASP A 141 19.28 6.14 6.60
N ASP A 142 20.09 5.53 5.74
CA ASP A 142 19.67 5.11 4.40
C ASP A 142 18.53 4.07 4.45
N ALA A 143 18.61 3.11 5.39
CA ALA A 143 17.57 2.10 5.57
C ALA A 143 16.24 2.73 6.05
N ILE A 144 16.30 3.65 7.00
CA ILE A 144 15.15 4.41 7.50
C ILE A 144 14.51 5.22 6.36
N GLU A 145 15.31 5.98 5.60
CA GLU A 145 14.79 6.80 4.49
C GLU A 145 14.20 5.92 3.38
N GLY A 146 14.78 4.76 3.12
CA GLY A 146 14.26 3.77 2.19
C GLY A 146 12.85 3.30 2.57
N ILE A 147 12.61 2.94 3.82
CA ILE A 147 11.30 2.51 4.32
C ILE A 147 10.30 3.67 4.26
N LYS A 148 10.71 4.85 4.70
CA LYS A 148 9.87 6.04 4.77
C LYS A 148 9.42 6.53 3.39
N SER A 149 10.34 6.60 2.43
CA SER A 149 10.04 7.08 1.08
C SER A 149 9.30 6.07 0.22
N SER A 150 9.36 4.78 0.57
CA SER A 150 8.68 3.70 -0.17
C SER A 150 7.38 3.26 0.50
N PHE A 151 7.44 2.26 1.38
CA PHE A 151 6.26 1.60 1.94
C PHE A 151 5.40 2.52 2.81
N GLU A 152 6.00 3.30 3.71
CA GLU A 152 5.24 4.17 4.60
C GLU A 152 4.43 5.19 3.82
N LYS A 153 5.06 5.85 2.85
CA LYS A 153 4.38 6.81 1.97
C LYS A 153 3.23 6.15 1.19
N ALA A 154 3.46 4.97 0.61
CA ALA A 154 2.44 4.27 -0.17
C ALA A 154 1.26 3.82 0.69
N ILE A 155 1.50 3.40 1.95
CA ILE A 155 0.44 3.06 2.92
C ILE A 155 -0.39 4.30 3.26
N LEU A 156 0.24 5.45 3.48
CA LEU A 156 -0.47 6.70 3.73
C LEU A 156 -1.36 7.12 2.56
N GLU A 157 -0.94 6.87 1.32
CA GLU A 157 -1.76 7.15 0.13
C GLU A 157 -3.00 6.24 0.06
N VAL A 158 -2.92 5.01 0.57
CA VAL A 158 -4.07 4.09 0.67
C VAL A 158 -5.01 4.50 1.81
N SER A 159 -4.46 4.98 2.92
CA SER A 159 -5.19 5.30 4.16
C SER A 159 -5.92 6.65 4.11
N ARG A 160 -5.41 7.60 3.39
CA ARG A 160 -5.94 8.97 3.25
C ARG A 160 -6.68 9.15 1.95
#